data_b1f7dc687b45153f1f44b8312f62bca0
#
_entry.id   b1f7dc687b45153f1f44b8312f62bca0
#
_cell.length_a   1.000
_cell.length_b   1.000
_cell.length_c   1.000
_cell.angle_alpha   90.00
_cell.angle_beta   90.00
_cell.angle_gamma   90.00
#
_symmetry.space_group_name_H-M   'P 1'
#
loop_
_entity.id
_entity.type
_entity.pdbx_description
1 polymer ?
#
loop_
_entity_poly.entity_id
_entity_poly.type
_entity_poly.pdbx_seq_one_letter_code
_entity_poly.pdbx_strand_id
1 'polypeptide(L)' 'MAEARIDKWMWAVRIFKTRTIAAEACKMNRVTINGAYVKASRMIKPGDVVQVKKPPITLSLIHIS' A
#
# COMPACT_ATOMS: atom_id res chain seq x y z
N MET A 1 -16.07 9.51 -4.04
CA MET A 1 -15.25 8.33 -3.92
C MET A 1 -14.81 8.09 -2.48
N ALA A 2 -15.04 6.91 -1.98
CA ALA A 2 -14.70 6.61 -0.59
C ALA A 2 -13.19 6.48 -0.40
N GLU A 3 -12.68 7.05 0.68
CA GLU A 3 -11.33 6.82 1.11
C GLU A 3 -11.25 5.46 1.80
N ALA A 4 -10.10 4.81 1.71
CA ALA A 4 -9.89 3.51 2.35
C ALA A 4 -8.51 3.47 2.99
N ARG A 5 -8.35 2.64 4.01
CA ARG A 5 -7.05 2.40 4.61
C ARG A 5 -6.17 1.69 3.57
N ILE A 6 -4.87 2.03 3.58
CA ILE A 6 -3.96 1.45 2.60
C ILE A 6 -3.85 -0.07 2.73
N ASP A 7 -3.89 -0.62 3.94
CA ASP A 7 -3.85 -2.06 4.14
C ASP A 7 -5.05 -2.74 3.49
N LYS A 8 -6.24 -2.19 3.67
CA LYS A 8 -7.45 -2.71 3.06
C LYS A 8 -7.41 -2.59 1.55
N TRP A 9 -6.96 -1.45 1.04
CA TRP A 9 -6.88 -1.22 -0.39
C TRP A 9 -5.92 -2.20 -1.06
N MET A 10 -4.73 -2.39 -0.49
CA MET A 10 -3.74 -3.32 -1.04
C MET A 10 -4.24 -4.76 -1.06
N TRP A 11 -5.00 -5.14 -0.04
CA TRP A 11 -5.65 -6.44 -0.01
C TRP A 11 -6.76 -6.54 -1.06
N ALA A 12 -7.60 -5.51 -1.17
CA ALA A 12 -8.73 -5.51 -2.09
C ALA A 12 -8.30 -5.63 -3.55
N VAL A 13 -7.18 -4.98 -3.93
CA VAL A 13 -6.65 -5.05 -5.29
C VAL A 13 -5.65 -6.21 -5.47
N ARG A 14 -5.51 -7.07 -4.46
CA ARG A 14 -4.71 -8.29 -4.51
C ARG A 14 -3.21 -8.06 -4.65
N ILE A 15 -2.71 -6.94 -4.17
CA ILE A 15 -1.26 -6.73 -4.06
C ILE A 15 -0.69 -7.70 -3.03
N PHE A 16 -1.42 -7.90 -1.93
CA PHE A 16 -1.09 -8.90 -0.91
C PHE A 16 -2.25 -9.87 -0.74
N LYS A 17 -1.95 -11.09 -0.34
CA LYS A 17 -2.96 -12.15 -0.19
C LYS A 17 -3.93 -11.89 0.95
N THR A 18 -3.47 -11.26 2.01
CA THR A 18 -4.30 -10.95 3.18
C THR A 18 -4.07 -9.52 3.62
N ARG A 19 -5.05 -8.99 4.34
CA ARG A 19 -4.94 -7.66 4.92
C ARG A 19 -3.84 -7.59 5.98
N THR A 20 -3.63 -8.68 6.71
CA THR A 20 -2.57 -8.77 7.72
C THR A 20 -1.20 -8.61 7.09
N ILE A 21 -0.95 -9.30 5.97
CA ILE A 21 0.32 -9.17 5.25
C ILE A 21 0.51 -7.75 4.75
N ALA A 22 -0.56 -7.13 4.24
CA ALA A 22 -0.50 -5.74 3.79
C ALA A 22 -0.13 -4.79 4.94
N ALA A 23 -0.75 -4.97 6.10
CA ALA A 23 -0.45 -4.16 7.27
C ALA A 23 1.01 -4.33 7.72
N GLU A 24 1.51 -5.56 7.72
CA GLU A 24 2.90 -5.83 8.07
C GLU A 24 3.88 -5.18 7.08
N ALA A 25 3.55 -5.19 5.80
CA ALA A 25 4.39 -4.53 4.80
C ALA A 25 4.54 -3.03 5.10
N CYS A 26 3.47 -2.38 5.52
CA CYS A 26 3.54 -0.98 5.95
C CYS A 26 4.41 -0.82 7.19
N LYS A 27 4.25 -1.70 8.17
CA LYS A 27 5.03 -1.69 9.41
C LYS A 27 6.52 -1.86 9.14
N MET A 28 6.87 -2.64 8.13
CA MET A 28 8.26 -2.91 7.75
C MET A 28 8.83 -1.88 6.77
N ASN A 29 8.14 -0.76 6.58
CA ASN A 29 8.55 0.30 5.65
C ASN A 29 8.74 -0.18 4.21
N ARG A 30 7.89 -1.10 3.79
CA ARG A 30 7.91 -1.61 2.42
C ARG A 30 6.91 -0.90 1.51
N VAL A 31 6.12 -0.01 2.08
CA VAL A 31 5.06 0.71 1.36
C VAL A 31 5.24 2.20 1.58
N THR A 32 5.22 2.96 0.49
CA THR A 32 5.26 4.41 0.54
C THR A 32 4.10 4.99 -0.25
N ILE A 33 3.64 6.17 0.17
CA ILE A 33 2.70 6.96 -0.61
C ILE A 33 3.39 8.29 -0.93
N ASN A 34 3.48 8.59 -2.22
CA ASN A 34 4.12 9.81 -2.70
C ASN A 34 5.56 9.96 -2.15
N GLY A 35 6.25 8.82 -2.00
CA GLY A 35 7.63 8.79 -1.56
C GLY A 35 7.83 8.78 -0.04
N ALA A 36 6.76 8.79 0.75
CA ALA A 36 6.85 8.80 2.22
C ALA A 36 6.35 7.48 2.79
N TYR A 37 7.07 6.95 3.78
CA TYR A 37 6.61 5.77 4.51
C TYR A 37 5.31 6.06 5.24
N VAL A 38 4.43 5.07 5.29
CA VAL A 38 3.10 5.22 5.87
C VAL A 38 2.77 4.06 6.79
N LYS A 39 1.85 4.31 7.71
CA LYS A 39 1.29 3.25 8.56
C LYS A 39 0.13 2.56 7.84
N ALA A 40 -0.18 1.34 8.27
CA ALA A 40 -1.27 0.56 7.71
C ALA A 40 -2.62 1.29 7.76
N SER A 41 -2.81 2.14 8.75
CA SER A 41 -4.03 2.92 8.93
C SER A 41 -4.11 4.17 8.05
N ARG A 42 -3.08 4.46 7.26
CA ARG A 42 -3.08 5.63 6.38
C ARG A 42 -4.23 5.53 5.39
N MET A 43 -5.02 6.59 5.32
CA MET A 43 -6.08 6.67 4.32
C MET A 43 -5.51 7.09 2.98
N ILE A 44 -5.94 6.42 1.92
CA ILE A 44 -5.55 6.73 0.56
C ILE A 44 -6.68 7.46 -0.16
N LYS A 45 -6.31 8.20 -1.18
CA LYS A 45 -7.27 8.96 -1.98
C LYS A 45 -6.81 9.00 -3.44
N PRO A 46 -7.72 9.33 -4.37
CA PRO A 46 -7.34 9.47 -5.79
C PRO A 46 -6.18 10.46 -5.95
N GLY A 47 -5.24 10.10 -6.81
CA GLY A 47 -4.03 10.90 -7.04
C GLY A 47 -2.82 10.44 -6.26
N ASP A 48 -2.99 9.62 -5.24
CA ASP A 48 -1.85 9.08 -4.49
C ASP A 48 -1.09 8.05 -5.33
N VAL A 49 0.23 8.07 -5.20
CA VAL A 49 1.11 7.09 -5.84
C VAL A 49 1.65 6.16 -4.78
N VAL A 50 1.26 4.90 -4.85
CA VAL A 50 1.67 3.88 -3.89
C VAL A 50 2.81 3.07 -4.49
N GLN A 51 3.91 3.00 -3.74
CA GLN A 51 5.07 2.21 -4.12
C GLN A 51 5.24 1.07 -3.13
N VAL A 52 5.32 -0.15 -3.63
CA VAL A 52 5.37 -1.35 -2.81
C VAL A 52 6.62 -2.15 -3.14
N LYS A 53 7.39 -2.51 -2.12
CA LYS A 53 8.53 -3.42 -2.25
C LYS A 53 8.09 -4.81 -1.81
N LYS A 54 8.25 -5.79 -2.68
CA LYS A 54 7.91 -7.19 -2.40
C LYS A 54 9.12 -8.08 -2.66
N PRO A 55 9.40 -9.06 -1.79
CA PRO A 55 10.44 -10.05 -2.09
C PRO A 55 9.98 -11.02 -3.18
N PRO A 56 10.89 -11.57 -4.01
CA PRO A 56 12.26 -11.13 -4.17
C PRO A 56 12.29 -9.68 -4.64
N ILE A 57 13.37 -8.98 -4.49
CA ILE A 57 13.46 -7.52 -4.62
C ILE A 57 12.73 -7.02 -5.88
N THR A 58 11.43 -6.79 -5.75
CA THR A 58 10.58 -6.29 -6.83
C THR A 58 9.91 -5.01 -6.35
N LEU A 59 10.04 -3.97 -7.16
CA LEU A 59 9.40 -2.70 -6.86
C LEU A 59 8.18 -2.55 -7.75
N SER A 60 7.02 -2.41 -7.13
CA SER A 60 5.77 -2.14 -7.85
C SER A 60 5.35 -0.71 -7.58
N LEU A 61 5.09 0.02 -8.66
CA LEU A 61 4.59 1.38 -8.59
C LEU A 61 3.14 1.39 -9.06
N ILE A 62 2.24 1.80 -8.17
CA ILE A 62 0.82 1.79 -8.45
C ILE A 62 0.26 3.19 -8.27
N HIS A 63 -0.36 3.69 -9.32
CA HIS A 63 -0.99 5.00 -9.30
C HIS A 63 -2.48 4.84 -9.02
N ILE A 64 -2.96 5.54 -8.02
CA ILE A 64 -4.38 5.55 -7.67
C ILE A 64 -5.07 6.65 -8.43
N SER A 65 -5.99 6.28 -9.28
CA SER A 65 -6.74 7.22 -10.08
C SER A 65 -8.21 7.30 -9.66
#